data_818ba426694063246a3d244b1de035ba
#
_entry.id   818ba426694063246a3d244b1de035ba
#
_cell.length_a   1.000
_cell.length_b   1.000
_cell.length_c   1.000
_cell.angle_alpha   90.00
_cell.angle_beta   90.00
_cell.angle_gamma   90.00
#
_symmetry.space_group_name_H-M   'P 1'
#
loop_
_entity.id
_entity.type
_entity.pdbx_description
1 polymer ?
#
loop_
_entity_poly.entity_id
_entity_poly.type
_entity_poly.pdbx_seq_one_letter_code
_entity_poly.pdbx_strand_id
1 'polypeptide(L)'
;MKKIFLLLWFVLLGLFEVQAYQFEKNGIYYDIVNGKAVVVSGDVSYSGDVVIPDSVEYDDVYLEVDSISEYAFQKSESLSSIVLPKSLTSIGESAFSGCSGLVSIVLPKSLTSIGESAF
;
A
#
# COMPACT_ATOMS: atom_id res chain seq x y z
N MET A 1 10.27 4.30 15.03
CA MET A 1 11.14 5.39 15.49
C MET A 1 12.55 5.30 14.94
N LYS A 2 13.15 4.11 14.93
CA LYS A 2 14.49 3.93 14.39
C LYS A 2 14.64 4.36 12.93
N LYS A 3 13.61 4.12 12.11
CA LYS A 3 13.62 4.53 10.70
C LYS A 3 13.68 6.04 10.52
N ILE A 4 13.00 6.79 11.41
CA ILE A 4 13.00 8.25 11.36
C ILE A 4 14.38 8.80 11.68
N PHE A 5 15.09 8.21 12.65
CA PHE A 5 16.45 8.59 12.97
C PHE A 5 17.40 8.35 11.81
N LEU A 6 17.27 7.17 11.16
CA LEU A 6 18.10 6.86 10.00
C LEU A 6 17.86 7.84 8.86
N LEU A 7 16.62 8.21 8.63
CA LEU A 7 16.27 9.16 7.58
C LEU A 7 16.88 10.52 7.83
N LEU A 8 16.81 11.03 9.07
CA LEU A 8 17.45 12.28 9.45
C LEU A 8 18.96 12.22 9.29
N TRP A 9 19.56 11.10 9.68
CA TRP A 9 21.00 10.89 9.53
C TRP A 9 21.44 11.00 8.08
N PHE A 10 20.72 10.33 7.17
CA PHE A 10 21.03 10.37 5.75
C PHE A 10 20.87 11.77 5.17
N VAL A 11 19.86 12.51 5.59
CA VAL A 11 19.65 13.89 5.17
C VAL A 11 20.84 14.76 5.58
N LEU A 12 21.29 14.63 6.83
CA LEU A 12 22.42 15.40 7.35
C LEU A 12 23.72 15.10 6.62
N LEU A 13 23.92 13.86 6.20
CA LEU A 13 25.13 13.47 5.47
C LEU A 13 25.04 13.71 3.97
N GLY A 14 23.90 14.18 3.47
CA GLY A 14 23.68 14.30 2.04
C GLY A 14 23.49 12.97 1.34
N LEU A 15 23.32 11.89 2.09
CA LEU A 15 23.06 10.54 1.59
C LEU A 15 21.55 10.26 1.64
N PHE A 16 20.81 11.23 1.17
CA PHE A 16 19.36 11.21 1.28
C PHE A 16 18.72 10.19 0.34
N GLU A 17 17.92 9.32 0.91
CA GLU A 17 17.08 8.40 0.16
C GLU A 17 15.69 8.42 0.78
N VAL A 18 14.69 8.80 -0.02
CA VAL A 18 13.31 8.88 0.46
C VAL A 18 12.67 7.49 0.39
N GLN A 19 12.22 6.99 1.53
CA GLN A 19 11.37 5.81 1.57
C GLN A 19 9.95 6.21 1.22
N ALA A 20 9.35 5.54 0.21
CA ALA A 20 7.98 5.80 -0.20
C ALA A 20 6.97 5.16 0.75
N TYR A 21 7.42 4.41 1.75
CA TYR A 21 6.56 3.71 2.70
C TYR A 21 7.16 3.79 4.10
N GLN A 22 6.32 3.59 5.12
CA GLN A 22 6.74 3.61 6.51
C GLN A 22 7.20 2.23 7.00
N PHE A 23 6.51 1.17 6.58
CA PHE A 23 6.93 -0.18 6.92
C PHE A 23 6.42 -1.18 5.86
N GLU A 24 7.02 -2.38 5.89
CA GLU A 24 6.65 -3.47 5.00
C GLU A 24 6.31 -4.68 5.87
N LYS A 25 5.28 -5.44 5.48
CA LYS A 25 4.93 -6.69 6.15
C LYS A 25 4.36 -7.67 5.13
N ASN A 26 4.97 -8.86 5.07
CA ASN A 26 4.55 -9.92 4.16
C ASN A 26 4.45 -9.48 2.69
N GLY A 27 5.38 -8.63 2.28
CA GLY A 27 5.44 -8.16 0.90
C GLY A 27 4.51 -7.00 0.57
N ILE A 28 3.81 -6.45 1.55
CA ILE A 28 2.92 -5.31 1.36
C ILE A 28 3.51 -4.10 2.07
N TYR A 29 3.53 -2.96 1.38
CA TYR A 29 4.08 -1.72 1.87
C TYR A 29 2.99 -0.82 2.40
N TYR A 30 3.22 -0.20 3.54
CA TYR A 30 2.21 0.58 4.26
C TYR A 30 2.74 1.92 4.72
N ASP A 31 1.84 2.91 4.72
CA ASP A 31 1.99 4.15 5.49
C ASP A 31 0.93 4.15 6.61
N ILE A 32 1.16 4.97 7.62
CA ILE A 32 0.20 5.18 8.69
C ILE A 32 -0.34 6.60 8.55
N VAL A 33 -1.65 6.71 8.38
CA VAL A 33 -2.34 7.99 8.22
C VAL A 33 -3.54 7.99 9.14
N ASN A 34 -3.61 8.95 10.05
CA ASN A 34 -4.71 9.09 11.01
C ASN A 34 -5.01 7.80 11.79
N GLY A 35 -3.96 7.09 12.18
CA GLY A 35 -4.10 5.86 12.95
C GLY A 35 -4.54 4.65 12.16
N LYS A 36 -4.58 4.73 10.84
CA LYS A 36 -4.95 3.64 9.95
C LYS A 36 -3.78 3.28 9.05
N ALA A 37 -3.75 2.03 8.59
CA ALA A 37 -2.76 1.59 7.62
C ALA A 37 -3.27 1.84 6.20
N VAL A 38 -2.41 2.40 5.38
CA VAL A 38 -2.68 2.70 3.97
C VAL A 38 -1.71 1.89 3.13
N VAL A 39 -2.22 1.10 2.18
CA VAL A 39 -1.36 0.34 1.27
C VAL A 39 -0.77 1.30 0.24
N VAL A 40 0.56 1.25 0.10
CA VAL A 40 1.30 2.15 -0.79
C VAL A 40 2.23 1.35 -1.69
N SER A 41 2.83 2.01 -2.67
CA SER A 41 3.90 1.42 -3.47
C SER A 41 5.18 1.33 -2.62
N GLY A 42 6.06 0.42 -2.98
CA GLY A 42 7.31 0.22 -2.27
C GLY A 42 8.49 0.07 -3.21
N ASP A 43 9.54 -0.55 -2.71
CA ASP A 43 10.80 -0.72 -3.45
C ASP A 43 10.66 -1.64 -4.66
N VAL A 44 9.72 -2.59 -4.59
CA VAL A 44 9.50 -3.60 -5.63
C VAL A 44 8.03 -3.58 -6.01
N SER A 45 7.74 -3.74 -7.30
CA SER A 45 6.37 -3.89 -7.78
C SER A 45 5.72 -5.14 -7.18
N TYR A 46 4.44 -5.05 -6.90
CA TYR A 46 3.70 -6.20 -6.40
C TYR A 46 3.60 -7.28 -7.46
N SER A 47 3.63 -8.54 -7.04
CA SER A 47 3.58 -9.68 -7.96
C SER A 47 2.86 -10.86 -7.32
N GLY A 48 2.39 -11.78 -8.19
CA GLY A 48 1.74 -13.01 -7.74
C GLY A 48 0.36 -12.77 -7.14
N ASP A 49 0.02 -13.59 -6.16
CA ASP A 49 -1.25 -13.52 -5.45
C ASP A 49 -1.07 -12.71 -4.18
N VAL A 50 -1.75 -11.58 -4.08
CA VAL A 50 -1.64 -10.68 -2.93
C VAL A 50 -2.92 -10.71 -2.14
N VAL A 51 -2.81 -10.88 -0.82
CA VAL A 51 -3.95 -10.79 0.11
C VAL A 51 -3.69 -9.64 1.06
N ILE A 52 -4.52 -8.61 0.98
CA ILE A 52 -4.42 -7.47 1.90
C ILE A 52 -5.27 -7.77 3.13
N PRO A 53 -4.68 -7.83 4.34
CA PRO A 53 -5.45 -8.16 5.54
C PRO A 53 -6.33 -6.99 5.99
N ASP A 54 -7.32 -7.28 6.84
CA ASP A 54 -8.18 -6.25 7.43
C ASP A 54 -7.41 -5.35 8.39
N SER A 55 -6.40 -5.91 9.04
CA SER A 55 -5.55 -5.16 9.97
C SER A 55 -4.12 -5.68 9.90
N VAL A 56 -3.19 -4.84 10.27
CA VAL A 56 -1.76 -5.16 10.28
C VAL A 56 -1.16 -4.65 11.58
N GLU A 57 -0.28 -5.47 12.17
CA GLU A 57 0.43 -5.09 13.39
C GLU A 57 1.69 -4.32 13.05
N TYR A 58 1.87 -3.19 13.70
CA TYR A 58 3.09 -2.40 13.61
C TYR A 58 3.39 -1.79 14.99
N ASP A 59 4.57 -2.04 15.50
CA ASP A 59 5.03 -1.49 16.77
C ASP A 59 4.06 -1.83 17.92
N ASP A 60 3.65 -3.11 17.97
CA ASP A 60 2.72 -3.68 18.98
C ASP A 60 1.30 -3.11 18.94
N VAL A 61 0.94 -2.43 17.87
CA VAL A 61 -0.41 -1.88 17.66
C VAL A 61 -1.00 -2.47 16.38
N TYR A 62 -2.27 -2.89 16.45
CA TYR A 62 -3.01 -3.32 15.27
C TYR A 62 -3.65 -2.11 14.60
N LEU A 63 -3.35 -1.95 13.31
CA LEU A 63 -3.88 -0.86 12.50
C LEU A 63 -4.84 -1.41 11.47
N GLU A 64 -6.06 -0.89 11.43
CA GLU A 64 -7.02 -1.26 10.41
C GLU A 64 -6.55 -0.75 9.04
N VAL A 65 -6.63 -1.61 8.01
CA VAL A 65 -6.27 -1.23 6.65
C VAL A 65 -7.51 -0.65 5.98
N ASP A 66 -7.56 0.66 5.79
CA ASP A 66 -8.77 1.33 5.30
C ASP A 66 -8.64 1.91 3.90
N SER A 67 -7.44 1.97 3.34
CA SER A 67 -7.28 2.56 2.01
C SER A 67 -6.09 2.03 1.25
N ILE A 68 -6.18 2.18 -0.07
CA ILE A 68 -5.08 1.95 -1.01
C ILE A 68 -4.76 3.32 -1.61
N SER A 69 -3.51 3.74 -1.52
CA SER A 69 -3.12 5.07 -1.97
C SER A 69 -3.10 5.17 -3.49
N GLU A 70 -3.01 6.40 -3.98
CA GLU A 70 -2.81 6.65 -5.41
C GLU A 70 -1.54 5.93 -5.89
N TYR A 71 -1.60 5.36 -7.07
CA TYR A 71 -0.49 4.66 -7.73
C TYR A 71 0.08 3.45 -6.98
N ALA A 72 -0.59 2.96 -5.93
CA ALA A 72 -0.02 1.91 -5.07
C ALA A 72 0.40 0.66 -5.84
N PHE A 73 -0.42 0.20 -6.76
CA PHE A 73 -0.14 -0.99 -7.58
C PHE A 73 0.12 -0.65 -9.04
N GLN A 74 0.37 0.63 -9.35
CA GLN A 74 0.57 1.05 -10.73
C GLN A 74 1.69 0.24 -11.39
N LYS A 75 1.41 -0.27 -12.60
CA LYS A 75 2.36 -1.04 -13.40
C LYS A 75 2.85 -2.32 -12.73
N SER A 76 2.09 -2.87 -11.79
CA SER A 76 2.36 -4.19 -11.22
C SER A 76 1.89 -5.26 -12.22
N GLU A 77 2.64 -5.42 -13.29
CA GLU A 77 2.27 -6.28 -14.42
C GLU A 77 2.24 -7.76 -14.05
N SER A 78 3.01 -8.14 -13.04
CA SER A 78 3.10 -9.52 -12.56
C SER A 78 2.11 -9.84 -11.44
N LEU A 79 1.27 -8.88 -11.06
CA LEU A 79 0.21 -9.12 -10.08
C LEU A 79 -0.87 -9.98 -10.73
N SER A 80 -1.06 -11.20 -10.21
CA SER A 80 -1.99 -12.18 -10.79
C SER A 80 -3.37 -12.10 -10.17
N SER A 81 -3.44 -11.90 -8.87
CA SER A 81 -4.69 -11.78 -8.13
C SER A 81 -4.51 -10.90 -6.90
N ILE A 82 -5.61 -10.34 -6.44
CA ILE A 82 -5.60 -9.55 -5.22
C ILE A 82 -6.92 -9.75 -4.47
N VAL A 83 -6.79 -9.92 -3.15
CA VAL A 83 -7.94 -9.96 -2.24
C VAL A 83 -7.91 -8.67 -1.42
N LEU A 84 -9.00 -7.92 -1.48
CA LEU A 84 -9.15 -6.66 -0.77
C LEU A 84 -9.80 -6.87 0.59
N PRO A 85 -9.40 -6.11 1.61
CA PRO A 85 -9.95 -6.29 2.95
C PRO A 85 -11.37 -5.73 3.09
N LYS A 86 -12.13 -6.27 4.02
CA LYS A 86 -13.49 -5.81 4.32
C LYS A 86 -13.52 -4.43 4.96
N SER A 87 -12.40 -4.00 5.49
CA SER A 87 -12.23 -2.68 6.12
C SER A 87 -11.96 -1.56 5.11
N LEU A 88 -11.74 -1.91 3.83
CA LEU A 88 -11.32 -0.95 2.81
C LEU A 88 -12.45 0.02 2.47
N THR A 89 -12.17 1.32 2.57
CA THR A 89 -13.15 2.36 2.25
C THR A 89 -12.79 3.18 1.01
N SER A 90 -11.51 3.21 0.62
CA SER A 90 -11.12 4.00 -0.54
C SER A 90 -9.98 3.37 -1.33
N ILE A 91 -10.02 3.58 -2.64
CA ILE A 91 -8.96 3.22 -3.58
C ILE A 91 -8.56 4.51 -4.29
N GLY A 92 -7.28 4.82 -4.29
CA GLY A 92 -6.76 6.05 -4.85
C GLY A 92 -6.69 6.09 -6.37
N GLU A 93 -6.38 7.26 -6.90
CA GLU A 93 -6.19 7.50 -8.33
C GLU A 93 -5.15 6.55 -8.91
N SER A 94 -5.45 5.95 -10.04
CA SER A 94 -4.54 5.07 -10.79
C SER A 94 -3.93 3.94 -9.98
N ALA A 95 -4.58 3.53 -8.88
CA ALA A 95 -4.02 2.55 -7.95
C ALA A 95 -3.67 1.22 -8.64
N PHE A 96 -4.49 0.76 -9.57
CA PHE A 96 -4.27 -0.49 -10.31
C PHE A 96 -4.00 -0.27 -11.79
N SER A 97 -3.64 0.93 -12.19
CA SER A 97 -3.34 1.24 -13.58
C SER A 97 -2.14 0.42 -14.08
N GLY A 98 -2.29 -0.24 -15.21
CA GLY A 98 -1.20 -1.02 -15.80
C GLY A 98 -0.97 -2.38 -15.15
N CYS A 99 -1.90 -2.86 -14.32
CA CYS A 99 -1.85 -4.22 -13.76
C CYS A 99 -2.34 -5.22 -14.82
N SER A 100 -1.55 -5.42 -15.86
CA SER A 100 -1.98 -6.20 -17.04
C SER A 100 -2.20 -7.69 -16.75
N GLY A 101 -1.60 -8.22 -15.69
CA GLY A 101 -1.80 -9.60 -15.28
C GLY A 101 -3.05 -9.82 -14.42
N LEU A 102 -3.67 -8.75 -13.94
CA LEU A 102 -4.84 -8.83 -13.07
C LEU A 102 -6.10 -8.84 -13.92
N VAL A 103 -6.78 -9.99 -13.98
CA VAL A 103 -7.94 -10.16 -14.86
C VAL A 103 -9.27 -9.89 -14.17
N SER A 104 -9.31 -9.93 -12.84
CA SER A 104 -10.54 -9.64 -12.09
C SER A 104 -10.19 -9.17 -10.68
N ILE A 105 -11.14 -8.45 -10.10
CA ILE A 105 -11.02 -7.97 -8.72
C ILE A 105 -12.43 -7.91 -8.13
N VAL A 106 -12.54 -8.32 -6.87
CA VAL A 106 -13.82 -8.24 -6.14
C VAL A 106 -13.75 -7.04 -5.20
N LEU A 107 -14.64 -6.09 -5.39
CA LEU A 107 -14.68 -4.88 -4.57
C LEU A 107 -15.50 -5.13 -3.30
N PRO A 108 -14.99 -4.77 -2.12
CA PRO A 108 -15.72 -4.97 -0.88
C PRO A 108 -16.90 -3.99 -0.76
N LYS A 109 -17.92 -4.40 -0.02
CA LYS A 109 -19.11 -3.56 0.19
C LYS A 109 -18.83 -2.31 1.00
N SER A 110 -17.74 -2.31 1.77
CA SER A 110 -17.31 -1.17 2.58
C SER A 110 -16.79 0.00 1.74
N LEU A 111 -16.46 -0.24 0.47
CA LEU A 111 -15.83 0.75 -0.39
C LEU A 111 -16.79 1.90 -0.70
N THR A 112 -16.37 3.12 -0.40
CA THR A 112 -17.17 4.34 -0.61
C THR A 112 -16.57 5.28 -1.65
N SER A 113 -15.30 5.10 -2.01
CA SER A 113 -14.60 6.00 -2.91
C SER A 113 -13.61 5.24 -3.78
N ILE A 114 -13.65 5.49 -5.08
CA ILE A 114 -12.68 4.97 -6.05
C ILE A 114 -12.16 6.15 -6.85
N GLY A 115 -10.85 6.30 -6.87
CA GLY A 115 -10.20 7.40 -7.56
C GLY A 115 -10.27 7.30 -9.09
N GLU A 116 -9.98 8.40 -9.76
CA GLU A 116 -9.94 8.47 -11.21
C GLU A 116 -8.92 7.48 -11.76
N SER A 117 -9.29 6.79 -12.82
CA SER A 117 -8.41 5.85 -13.52
C SER A 117 -7.85 4.74 -12.63
N ALA A 118 -8.57 4.38 -11.54
CA ALA A 118 -8.07 3.39 -10.57
C ALA A 118 -7.79 2.02 -11.21
N PHE A 119 -8.47 1.69 -12.30
CA PHE A 119 -8.31 0.40 -12.98
C PHE A 119 -7.91 0.51 -14.44
#